data_75b76ef7b174dcbfd9503cf7b5a93092
#
_entry.id   75b76ef7b174dcbfd9503cf7b5a93092
#
_cell.length_a   1.000
_cell.length_b   1.000
_cell.length_c   1.000
_cell.angle_alpha   90.00
_cell.angle_beta   90.00
_cell.angle_gamma   90.00
#
_symmetry.space_group_name_H-M   'P 1'
#
loop_
_entity.id
_entity.type
_entity.pdbx_description
1 polymer ?
#
loop_
_entity_poly.entity_id
_entity_poly.type
_entity_poly.pdbx_seq_one_letter_code
_entity_poly.pdbx_strand_id
1 'polypeptide(L)'
;MTAPNPASDKAFDEVLEIRLPDERATAALASAVAAALEPGTSIHLSGDLGAGKTAFARALLVALGHRGRVKSPTFTLLEPYNFPRFDLYHFDFYRFSSSDEWREAGLDEYFAGLAVTLVEWPEMGGPGLPAPDLRIRLDPDPDDDGARHVRLQARGARGLACLSAVRAAGCCGSG
;
A
#
# COMPACT_ATOMS: atom_id res chain seq x y z
N MET A 1 20.17 -5.79 -2.83
CA MET A 1 19.08 -6.77 -3.05
C MET A 1 18.87 -7.54 -1.76
N THR A 2 17.93 -7.09 -0.93
CA THR A 2 17.60 -7.79 0.31
C THR A 2 16.59 -8.88 -0.06
N ALA A 3 16.99 -10.14 0.04
CA ALA A 3 16.09 -11.27 -0.22
C ALA A 3 14.87 -11.20 0.69
N PRO A 4 13.67 -11.58 0.22
CA PRO A 4 12.48 -11.60 1.05
C PRO A 4 12.72 -12.52 2.26
N ASN A 5 12.44 -11.99 3.46
CA ASN A 5 12.57 -12.76 4.70
C ASN A 5 11.42 -13.80 4.74
N PRO A 6 11.70 -15.10 4.60
CA PRO A 6 10.65 -16.13 4.56
C PRO A 6 9.85 -16.25 5.86
N ALA A 7 10.36 -15.69 6.97
CA ALA A 7 9.62 -15.65 8.23
C ALA A 7 8.47 -14.63 8.22
N SER A 8 8.52 -13.61 7.35
CA SER A 8 7.45 -12.62 7.24
C SER A 8 6.28 -13.09 6.35
N ASP A 9 6.49 -14.08 5.48
CA ASP A 9 5.47 -14.58 4.55
C ASP A 9 4.47 -15.53 5.21
N LYS A 10 4.84 -16.20 6.30
CA LYS A 10 3.96 -17.09 7.06
C LYS A 10 2.81 -16.37 7.80
N ALA A 11 2.82 -15.05 7.81
CA ALA A 11 1.79 -14.23 8.44
C ALA A 11 0.64 -13.83 7.50
N PHE A 12 0.72 -14.18 6.21
CA PHE A 12 -0.30 -13.87 5.21
C PHE A 12 -1.01 -15.13 4.74
N ASP A 13 -2.32 -14.99 4.49
CA ASP A 13 -3.19 -16.08 4.07
C ASP A 13 -3.02 -16.40 2.58
N GLU A 14 -2.71 -15.38 1.77
CA GLU A 14 -2.61 -15.50 0.33
C GLU A 14 -1.58 -14.53 -0.27
N VAL A 15 -0.91 -14.96 -1.34
CA VAL A 15 0.09 -14.18 -2.08
C VAL A 15 -0.24 -14.19 -3.56
N LEU A 16 -0.11 -13.05 -4.22
CA LEU A 16 -0.26 -12.88 -5.67
C LEU A 16 0.93 -12.08 -6.21
N GLU A 17 1.54 -12.58 -7.26
CA GLU A 17 2.61 -11.88 -7.98
C GLU A 17 2.12 -11.50 -9.38
N ILE A 18 2.34 -10.26 -9.78
CA ILE A 18 1.92 -9.73 -11.08
C ILE A 18 3.01 -8.83 -11.63
N ARG A 19 3.06 -8.72 -12.96
CA ARG A 19 3.86 -7.73 -13.66
C ARG A 19 2.95 -6.62 -14.19
N LEU A 20 3.28 -5.38 -13.88
CA LEU A 20 2.62 -4.19 -14.40
C LEU A 20 3.51 -3.58 -15.48
N PRO A 21 3.09 -3.56 -16.75
CA PRO A 21 3.93 -3.10 -17.85
C PRO A 21 4.12 -1.59 -17.87
N ASP A 22 3.23 -0.82 -17.24
CA ASP A 22 3.24 0.64 -17.30
C ASP A 22 2.44 1.27 -16.12
N GLU A 23 2.40 2.61 -16.09
CA GLU A 23 1.63 3.37 -15.09
C GLU A 23 0.11 3.15 -15.21
N ARG A 24 -0.40 2.84 -16.40
CA ARG A 24 -1.83 2.55 -16.58
C ARG A 24 -2.22 1.25 -15.90
N ALA A 25 -1.35 0.25 -15.97
CA ALA A 25 -1.53 -1.01 -15.24
C ALA A 25 -1.44 -0.78 -13.73
N THR A 26 -0.55 0.10 -13.26
CA THR A 26 -0.49 0.51 -11.85
C THR A 26 -1.79 1.19 -11.41
N ALA A 27 -2.35 2.07 -12.24
CA ALA A 27 -3.62 2.73 -11.96
C ALA A 27 -4.80 1.73 -11.96
N ALA A 28 -4.80 0.74 -12.85
CA ALA A 28 -5.81 -0.31 -12.87
C ALA A 28 -5.76 -1.19 -11.60
N LEU A 29 -4.56 -1.56 -11.16
CA LEU A 29 -4.36 -2.27 -9.90
C LEU A 29 -4.88 -1.46 -8.72
N ALA A 30 -4.50 -0.18 -8.63
CA ALA A 30 -4.96 0.72 -7.57
C ALA A 30 -6.48 0.88 -7.56
N SER A 31 -7.11 0.96 -8.73
CA SER A 31 -8.57 1.03 -8.87
C SER A 31 -9.26 -0.24 -8.39
N ALA A 32 -8.71 -1.42 -8.70
CA ALA A 32 -9.23 -2.70 -8.22
C ALA A 32 -9.16 -2.80 -6.69
N VAL A 33 -8.04 -2.40 -6.10
CA VAL A 33 -7.88 -2.34 -4.64
C VAL A 33 -8.88 -1.36 -4.03
N ALA A 34 -9.00 -0.13 -4.59
CA ALA A 34 -9.92 0.90 -4.10
C ALA A 34 -11.37 0.43 -4.05
N ALA A 35 -11.81 -0.35 -5.04
CA ALA A 35 -13.17 -0.87 -5.12
C ALA A 35 -13.51 -1.84 -3.97
N ALA A 36 -12.52 -2.53 -3.42
CA ALA A 36 -12.67 -3.51 -2.36
C ALA A 36 -12.38 -2.96 -0.95
N LEU A 37 -11.96 -1.69 -0.83
CA LEU A 37 -11.65 -1.12 0.48
C LEU A 37 -12.87 -1.00 1.36
N GLU A 38 -12.72 -1.42 2.59
CA GLU A 38 -13.69 -1.31 3.67
C GLU A 38 -13.12 -0.47 4.82
N PRO A 39 -13.98 0.12 5.67
CA PRO A 39 -13.53 0.81 6.89
C PRO A 39 -12.59 -0.06 7.72
N GLY A 40 -11.48 0.53 8.18
CA GLY A 40 -10.48 -0.14 8.99
C GLY A 40 -9.48 -1.01 8.21
N THR A 41 -9.50 -0.99 6.87
CA THR A 41 -8.47 -1.69 6.08
C THR A 41 -7.12 -1.00 6.23
N SER A 42 -6.07 -1.78 6.48
CA SER A 42 -4.69 -1.30 6.54
C SER A 42 -3.87 -1.82 5.35
N ILE A 43 -3.21 -0.88 4.65
CA ILE A 43 -2.38 -1.17 3.47
C ILE A 43 -0.96 -0.69 3.72
N HIS A 44 0.03 -1.56 3.49
CA HIS A 44 1.44 -1.21 3.50
C HIS A 44 2.03 -1.24 2.10
N LEU A 45 2.73 -0.17 1.72
CA LEU A 45 3.46 -0.05 0.45
C LEU A 45 4.95 -0.11 0.72
N SER A 46 5.62 -1.14 0.24
CA SER A 46 7.06 -1.32 0.34
C SER A 46 7.74 -1.35 -1.04
N GLY A 47 9.04 -1.20 -1.07
CA GLY A 47 9.85 -1.13 -2.28
C GLY A 47 10.85 0.01 -2.24
N ASP A 48 11.88 -0.05 -3.07
CA ASP A 48 12.96 0.92 -3.10
C ASP A 48 12.51 2.34 -3.49
N LEU A 49 13.38 3.32 -3.32
CA LEU A 49 13.12 4.68 -3.76
C LEU A 49 12.88 4.69 -5.29
N GLY A 50 11.80 5.34 -5.73
CA GLY A 50 11.41 5.36 -7.14
C GLY A 50 10.65 4.11 -7.62
N ALA A 51 10.38 3.13 -6.78
CA ALA A 51 9.65 1.90 -7.14
C ALA A 51 8.19 2.14 -7.57
N GLY A 52 7.61 3.32 -7.25
CA GLY A 52 6.25 3.67 -7.65
C GLY A 52 5.22 3.68 -6.51
N LYS A 53 5.64 3.60 -5.24
CA LYS A 53 4.74 3.62 -4.07
C LYS A 53 3.80 4.83 -4.08
N THR A 54 4.35 6.03 -4.21
CA THR A 54 3.56 7.27 -4.25
C THR A 54 2.69 7.36 -5.50
N ALA A 55 3.13 6.80 -6.63
CA ALA A 55 2.30 6.71 -7.85
C ALA A 55 1.09 5.80 -7.61
N PHE A 56 1.27 4.65 -6.97
CA PHE A 56 0.18 3.77 -6.56
C PHE A 56 -0.76 4.48 -5.57
N ALA A 57 -0.22 5.11 -4.52
CA ALA A 57 -1.02 5.85 -3.53
C ALA A 57 -1.87 6.94 -4.20
N ARG A 58 -1.29 7.70 -5.13
CA ARG A 58 -2.02 8.71 -5.90
C ARG A 58 -3.14 8.10 -6.73
N ALA A 59 -2.87 7.02 -7.44
CA ALA A 59 -3.86 6.33 -8.26
C ALA A 59 -5.01 5.76 -7.40
N LEU A 60 -4.72 5.23 -6.22
CA LEU A 60 -5.71 4.75 -5.25
C LEU A 60 -6.64 5.87 -4.80
N LEU A 61 -6.08 7.02 -4.40
CA LEU A 61 -6.86 8.18 -3.96
C LEU A 61 -7.75 8.74 -5.08
N VAL A 62 -7.23 8.80 -6.30
CA VAL A 62 -8.01 9.21 -7.50
C VAL A 62 -9.15 8.22 -7.75
N ALA A 63 -8.90 6.92 -7.66
CA ALA A 63 -9.93 5.89 -7.81
C ALA A 63 -11.03 5.97 -6.75
N LEU A 64 -10.69 6.40 -5.53
CA LEU A 64 -11.66 6.68 -4.45
C LEU A 64 -12.45 7.98 -4.66
N GLY A 65 -12.14 8.76 -5.68
CA GLY A 65 -12.85 9.99 -6.03
C GLY A 65 -12.17 11.28 -5.58
N HIS A 66 -10.92 11.22 -5.09
CA HIS A 66 -10.18 12.44 -4.77
C HIS A 66 -9.88 13.23 -6.05
N ARG A 67 -10.27 14.51 -6.09
CA ARG A 67 -10.09 15.39 -7.26
C ARG A 67 -9.01 16.44 -7.10
N GLY A 68 -8.41 16.51 -5.91
CA GLY A 68 -7.35 17.47 -5.60
C GLY A 68 -5.96 16.97 -5.98
N ARG A 69 -4.96 17.84 -5.77
CA ARG A 69 -3.57 17.43 -5.88
C ARG A 69 -3.23 16.48 -4.73
N VAL A 70 -2.82 15.27 -5.05
CA VAL A 70 -2.27 14.35 -4.05
C VAL A 70 -0.85 14.77 -3.73
N LYS A 71 -0.61 15.15 -2.48
CA LYS A 71 0.73 15.44 -1.95
C LYS A 71 1.32 14.15 -1.39
N SER A 72 2.64 13.96 -1.60
CA SER A 72 3.36 12.95 -0.84
C SER A 72 3.54 13.44 0.60
N PRO A 73 3.21 12.63 1.62
CA PRO A 73 3.37 13.04 3.02
C PRO A 73 4.82 12.96 3.53
N THR A 74 5.82 12.92 2.63
CA THR A 74 7.24 12.84 2.99
C THR A 74 7.69 13.94 3.97
N PHE A 75 7.04 15.09 3.96
CA PHE A 75 7.34 16.20 4.88
C PHE A 75 6.34 16.35 6.02
N THR A 76 5.08 16.02 5.78
CA THR A 76 3.99 16.14 6.75
C THR A 76 3.80 14.89 7.59
N LEU A 77 4.42 13.77 7.17
CA LEU A 77 4.32 12.41 7.74
C LEU A 77 2.93 11.78 7.59
N LEU A 78 1.87 12.58 7.53
CA LEU A 78 0.48 12.19 7.43
C LEU A 78 -0.30 13.19 6.58
N GLU A 79 -1.10 12.69 5.64
CA GLU A 79 -2.10 13.45 4.89
C GLU A 79 -3.48 12.78 5.06
N PRO A 80 -4.47 13.48 5.61
CA PRO A 80 -5.83 12.96 5.75
C PRO A 80 -6.66 13.19 4.47
N TYR A 81 -7.48 12.20 4.13
CA TYR A 81 -8.45 12.26 3.04
C TYR A 81 -9.82 11.79 3.53
N ASN A 82 -10.87 12.57 3.23
CA ASN A 82 -12.23 12.25 3.64
C ASN A 82 -13.02 11.72 2.44
N PHE A 83 -13.57 10.52 2.57
CA PHE A 83 -14.45 9.91 1.59
C PHE A 83 -15.82 9.59 2.21
N PRO A 84 -16.90 9.47 1.42
CA PRO A 84 -18.24 9.21 1.96
C PRO A 84 -18.36 7.91 2.78
N ARG A 85 -17.49 6.94 2.51
CA ARG A 85 -17.54 5.62 3.16
C ARG A 85 -16.61 5.50 4.37
N PHE A 86 -15.49 6.23 4.36
CA PHE A 86 -14.44 6.17 5.40
C PHE A 86 -13.48 7.35 5.24
N ASP A 87 -12.76 7.64 6.29
CA ASP A 87 -11.57 8.48 6.22
C ASP A 87 -10.36 7.62 5.84
N LEU A 88 -9.41 8.20 5.11
CA LEU A 88 -8.16 7.55 4.77
C LEU A 88 -6.99 8.41 5.26
N TYR A 89 -6.06 7.77 5.95
CA TYR A 89 -4.82 8.39 6.41
C TYR A 89 -3.66 7.83 5.61
N HIS A 90 -2.96 8.71 4.88
CA HIS A 90 -1.79 8.38 4.09
C HIS A 90 -0.53 8.79 4.85
N PHE A 91 0.30 7.82 5.20
CA PHE A 91 1.55 7.99 5.94
C PHE A 91 2.76 7.75 5.02
N ASP A 92 3.86 8.47 5.29
CA ASP A 92 5.18 8.20 4.72
C ASP A 92 6.22 8.18 5.84
N PHE A 93 6.79 7.00 6.10
CA PHE A 93 7.74 6.78 7.19
C PHE A 93 9.20 6.88 6.74
N TYR A 94 9.47 7.27 5.48
CA TYR A 94 10.82 7.34 4.92
C TYR A 94 11.83 8.12 5.78
N ARG A 95 11.37 9.15 6.49
CA ARG A 95 12.24 10.04 7.28
C ARG A 95 12.46 9.62 8.72
N PHE A 96 11.76 8.60 9.18
CA PHE A 96 11.99 8.13 10.54
C PHE A 96 13.34 7.45 10.67
N SER A 97 14.07 7.81 11.71
CA SER A 97 15.39 7.27 12.03
C SER A 97 15.30 6.14 13.06
N SER A 98 14.21 6.09 13.81
CA SER A 98 13.94 5.02 14.77
C SER A 98 12.50 4.51 14.63
N SER A 99 12.31 3.26 15.06
CA SER A 99 11.01 2.57 14.99
C SER A 99 9.93 3.14 15.91
N ASP A 100 10.29 4.03 16.83
CA ASP A 100 9.37 4.58 17.83
C ASP A 100 8.95 6.02 17.53
N GLU A 101 9.65 6.71 16.62
CA GLU A 101 9.37 8.12 16.30
C GLU A 101 7.92 8.39 15.89
N TRP A 102 7.29 7.47 15.14
CA TRP A 102 5.90 7.64 14.73
C TRP A 102 4.92 7.60 15.91
N ARG A 103 5.23 6.83 16.97
CA ARG A 103 4.46 6.81 18.22
C ARG A 103 4.71 8.06 19.05
N GLU A 104 5.96 8.49 19.13
CA GLU A 104 6.33 9.73 19.81
C GLU A 104 5.67 10.95 19.16
N ALA A 105 5.42 10.88 17.85
CA ALA A 105 4.65 11.88 17.10
C ALA A 105 3.13 11.73 17.28
N GLY A 106 2.63 10.76 18.07
CA GLY A 106 1.20 10.54 18.32
C GLY A 106 0.44 9.94 17.13
N LEU A 107 1.14 9.33 16.17
CA LEU A 107 0.49 8.77 14.97
C LEU A 107 -0.17 7.42 15.22
N ASP A 108 0.05 6.79 16.36
CA ASP A 108 -0.52 5.49 16.75
C ASP A 108 -2.05 5.57 16.92
N GLU A 109 -2.60 6.71 17.32
CA GLU A 109 -4.04 6.90 17.48
C GLU A 109 -4.83 6.69 16.16
N TYR A 110 -4.21 6.97 15.00
CA TYR A 110 -4.84 6.82 13.69
C TYR A 110 -5.02 5.36 13.25
N PHE A 111 -4.34 4.42 13.90
CA PHE A 111 -4.44 2.98 13.61
C PHE A 111 -5.52 2.27 14.43
N ALA A 112 -6.09 2.93 15.44
CA ALA A 112 -7.07 2.33 16.36
C ALA A 112 -8.52 2.39 15.86
N GLY A 113 -8.80 3.08 14.74
CA GLY A 113 -10.16 3.40 14.28
C GLY A 113 -10.65 2.57 13.09
N LEU A 114 -11.74 3.05 12.49
CA LEU A 114 -12.32 2.53 11.25
C LEU A 114 -11.80 3.23 9.99
N ALA A 115 -10.84 4.12 10.13
CA ALA A 115 -10.21 4.73 8.98
C ALA A 115 -9.37 3.72 8.19
N VAL A 116 -9.27 3.91 6.90
CA VAL A 116 -8.30 3.18 6.07
C VAL A 116 -6.93 3.79 6.31
N THR A 117 -5.91 2.97 6.53
CA THR A 117 -4.52 3.42 6.66
C THR A 117 -3.70 2.95 5.47
N LEU A 118 -2.97 3.87 4.85
CA LEU A 118 -2.05 3.62 3.75
C LEU A 118 -0.67 4.09 4.16
N VAL A 119 0.27 3.17 4.33
CA VAL A 119 1.61 3.44 4.86
C VAL A 119 2.67 3.16 3.82
N GLU A 120 3.41 4.18 3.39
CA GLU A 120 4.65 4.04 2.64
C GLU A 120 5.83 3.84 3.60
N TRP A 121 6.81 3.02 3.24
CA TRP A 121 7.98 2.68 4.05
C TRP A 121 7.64 2.07 5.42
N PRO A 122 6.76 1.06 5.48
CA PRO A 122 6.34 0.46 6.75
C PRO A 122 7.49 -0.17 7.54
N GLU A 123 8.57 -0.55 6.88
CA GLU A 123 9.79 -1.10 7.51
C GLU A 123 10.44 -0.12 8.50
N MET A 124 10.25 1.21 8.29
CA MET A 124 10.75 2.23 9.20
C MET A 124 9.91 2.35 10.47
N GLY A 125 8.68 1.86 10.48
CA GLY A 125 7.80 1.82 11.66
C GLY A 125 8.13 0.70 12.64
N GLY A 126 9.01 -0.22 12.26
CA GLY A 126 9.50 -1.31 13.11
C GLY A 126 8.41 -2.30 13.57
N PRO A 127 8.73 -3.17 14.55
CA PRO A 127 7.85 -4.26 14.99
C PRO A 127 6.58 -3.78 15.70
N GLY A 128 6.54 -2.51 16.11
CA GLY A 128 5.39 -1.91 16.74
C GLY A 128 4.31 -1.41 15.79
N LEU A 129 4.58 -1.34 14.49
CA LEU A 129 3.58 -0.97 13.51
C LEU A 129 2.55 -2.10 13.36
N PRO A 130 1.23 -1.81 13.43
CA PRO A 130 0.21 -2.81 13.23
C PRO A 130 0.37 -3.54 11.89
N ALA A 131 0.17 -4.85 11.90
CA ALA A 131 0.27 -5.66 10.69
C ALA A 131 -0.84 -5.28 9.69
N PRO A 132 -0.53 -5.16 8.38
CA PRO A 132 -1.51 -4.76 7.39
C PRO A 132 -2.47 -5.90 7.03
N ASP A 133 -3.67 -5.54 6.52
CA ASP A 133 -4.55 -6.47 5.81
C ASP A 133 -3.99 -6.79 4.41
N LEU A 134 -3.40 -5.78 3.76
CA LEU A 134 -2.79 -5.93 2.44
C LEU A 134 -1.39 -5.29 2.43
N ARG A 135 -0.38 -6.09 2.10
CA ARG A 135 0.97 -5.59 1.79
C ARG A 135 1.16 -5.61 0.28
N ILE A 136 1.63 -4.51 -0.27
CA ILE A 136 1.97 -4.36 -1.69
C ILE A 136 3.44 -3.98 -1.77
N ARG A 137 4.25 -4.86 -2.33
CA ARG A 137 5.65 -4.59 -2.63
C ARG A 137 5.77 -4.30 -4.12
N LEU A 138 6.41 -3.18 -4.45
CA LEU A 138 6.71 -2.78 -5.82
C LEU A 138 8.23 -2.84 -6.02
N ASP A 139 8.65 -3.55 -7.05
CA ASP A 139 10.05 -3.64 -7.46
C ASP A 139 10.15 -3.25 -8.94
N PRO A 140 11.16 -2.44 -9.35
CA PRO A 140 11.41 -2.14 -10.76
C PRO A 140 11.66 -3.43 -11.55
N ASP A 141 11.17 -3.49 -12.77
CA ASP A 141 11.52 -4.58 -13.68
C ASP A 141 12.97 -4.36 -14.17
N PRO A 142 13.86 -5.35 -14.08
CA PRO A 142 15.27 -5.18 -14.45
C PRO A 142 15.49 -4.96 -15.95
N ASP A 143 14.54 -5.38 -16.78
CA ASP A 143 14.64 -5.34 -18.25
C ASP A 143 13.77 -4.23 -18.89
N ASP A 144 12.93 -3.55 -18.10
CA ASP A 144 11.98 -2.56 -18.57
C ASP A 144 11.72 -1.47 -17.52
N ASP A 145 12.34 -0.31 -17.68
CA ASP A 145 12.23 0.83 -16.76
C ASP A 145 10.78 1.29 -16.49
N GLY A 146 9.87 1.07 -17.46
CA GLY A 146 8.45 1.40 -17.35
C GLY A 146 7.64 0.41 -16.52
N ALA A 147 8.11 -0.83 -16.42
CA ALA A 147 7.40 -1.92 -15.80
C ALA A 147 7.76 -2.10 -14.32
N ARG A 148 6.89 -2.81 -13.60
CA ARG A 148 7.07 -3.15 -12.19
C ARG A 148 6.67 -4.59 -11.93
N HIS A 149 7.44 -5.28 -11.11
CA HIS A 149 7.00 -6.52 -10.45
C HIS A 149 6.32 -6.16 -9.15
N VAL A 150 5.12 -6.69 -8.94
CA VAL A 150 4.32 -6.39 -7.75
C VAL A 150 3.96 -7.68 -7.05
N ARG A 151 4.25 -7.72 -5.75
CA ARG A 151 3.86 -8.80 -4.87
C ARG A 151 2.80 -8.27 -3.89
N LEU A 152 1.61 -8.86 -3.96
CA LEU A 152 0.52 -8.60 -3.04
C LEU A 152 0.42 -9.74 -2.05
N GLN A 153 0.32 -9.41 -0.76
CA GLN A 153 0.19 -10.37 0.33
C GLN A 153 -1.02 -9.96 1.16
N ALA A 154 -2.02 -10.83 1.20
CA ALA A 154 -3.30 -10.58 1.86
C ALA A 154 -3.42 -11.33 3.18
N ARG A 155 -4.05 -10.70 4.17
CA ARG A 155 -4.33 -11.24 5.48
C ARG A 155 -5.76 -10.89 5.89
N GLY A 156 -6.48 -11.88 6.43
CA GLY A 156 -7.85 -11.69 6.91
C GLY A 156 -8.83 -11.34 5.80
N ALA A 157 -10.10 -11.16 6.17
CA ALA A 157 -11.19 -10.97 5.21
C ALA A 157 -10.99 -9.72 4.31
N ARG A 158 -10.52 -8.60 4.87
CA ARG A 158 -10.31 -7.36 4.13
C ARG A 158 -9.20 -7.48 3.09
N GLY A 159 -8.07 -8.08 3.47
CA GLY A 159 -6.95 -8.31 2.54
C GLY A 159 -7.35 -9.27 1.41
N LEU A 160 -8.04 -10.36 1.74
CA LEU A 160 -8.53 -11.34 0.76
C LEU A 160 -9.56 -10.72 -0.20
N ALA A 161 -10.42 -9.83 0.28
CA ALA A 161 -11.36 -9.10 -0.59
C ALA A 161 -10.62 -8.22 -1.60
N CYS A 162 -9.57 -7.51 -1.18
CA CYS A 162 -8.72 -6.73 -2.09
C CYS A 162 -8.06 -7.63 -3.15
N LEU A 163 -7.51 -8.77 -2.76
CA LEU A 163 -6.87 -9.71 -3.69
C LEU A 163 -7.87 -10.30 -4.70
N SER A 164 -9.07 -10.63 -4.24
CA SER A 164 -10.17 -11.11 -5.10
C SER A 164 -10.57 -10.07 -6.14
N ALA A 165 -10.65 -8.80 -5.75
CA ALA A 165 -10.97 -7.70 -6.67
C ALA A 165 -9.87 -7.51 -7.73
N VAL A 166 -8.60 -7.63 -7.34
CA VAL A 166 -7.46 -7.56 -8.28
C VAL A 166 -7.52 -8.67 -9.32
N ARG A 167 -7.85 -9.90 -8.91
CA ARG A 167 -8.03 -11.03 -9.84
C ARG A 167 -9.20 -10.81 -10.78
N ALA A 168 -10.36 -10.38 -10.24
CA ALA A 168 -11.55 -10.11 -11.03
C ALA A 168 -11.35 -9.00 -12.07
N ALA A 169 -10.51 -8.00 -11.77
CA ALA A 169 -10.17 -6.92 -12.68
C ALA A 169 -9.20 -7.33 -13.82
N GLY A 170 -8.72 -8.60 -13.82
CA GLY A 170 -7.80 -9.09 -14.85
C GLY A 170 -6.41 -8.45 -14.78
N CYS A 171 -6.05 -7.86 -13.65
CA CYS A 171 -4.70 -7.29 -13.44
C CYS A 171 -3.60 -8.37 -13.44
N CYS A 172 -4.00 -9.64 -13.38
CA CYS A 172 -3.11 -10.79 -13.56
C CYS A 172 -2.91 -10.98 -15.07
N GLY A 173 -1.88 -10.36 -15.66
CA GLY A 173 -1.48 -10.65 -17.02
C GLY A 173 -1.26 -12.16 -17.16
N SER A 174 -1.92 -12.75 -18.18
CA SER A 174 -1.63 -14.12 -18.57
C SER A 174 -0.15 -14.17 -18.97
N GLY A 175 0.66 -14.87 -18.17
CA GLY A 175 2.04 -15.20 -18.50
C GLY A 175 2.14 -16.14 -19.69
#